data_42ccb09b110ff8e698e2d82bad0e8a97
#
_entry.id   42ccb09b110ff8e698e2d82bad0e8a97
#
_cell.length_a   1.000
_cell.length_b   1.000
_cell.length_c   1.000
_cell.angle_alpha   90.00
_cell.angle_beta   90.00
_cell.angle_gamma   90.00
#
_symmetry.space_group_name_H-M   'P 1'
#
loop_
_entity.id
_entity.type
_entity.pdbx_description
1 polymer ?
#
loop_
_entity_poly.entity_id
_entity_poly.type
_entity_poly.pdbx_seq_one_letter_code
_entity_poly.pdbx_strand_id
1 'polypeptide(L)'
;MSENKAGLLKKTVQLILVALFAKGLGFVREMVLAYYYGTSMVSDVFVAVQNIPSIIFTIFGVAITTEFIPIYSGIRMKDGTEQADRFANNIFNIFFVLSVVLTLLGTVFSKPLVKLFAGGFTGETLALCNAFAKIIMPSSIAIILVYVYNAYLQIYGFFLQNSMMNIPYNLLQMLGIVLGFYLNNYYILAIGILVSSFAQLLYLRILIRTKTAFKHRFVFNFKDPGLTQMLVLVGPVFISTGISQINNIIDRSLASRLQEGSVSALNYSSEVTSIVIQVVIMSLTMILYPKMIECFARDDAEKRMKLKYHYMIACDWKAEMNLRTPRLPVRHSVEAS
;
A
#
# COMPACT_ATOMS: atom_id res chain seq x y z
N MET A 1 25.40 23.33 15.93
CA MET A 1 25.25 21.92 15.51
C MET A 1 24.29 21.09 16.39
N SER A 2 24.14 21.34 17.69
CA SER A 2 23.23 20.62 18.59
C SER A 2 21.74 20.92 18.38
N GLU A 3 21.36 22.16 18.11
CA GLU A 3 19.97 22.57 17.89
C GLU A 3 19.32 21.91 16.65
N ASN A 4 20.12 21.71 15.60
CA ASN A 4 19.63 21.07 14.36
C ASN A 4 19.38 19.56 14.56
N LYS A 5 20.14 18.90 15.48
CA LYS A 5 19.94 17.48 15.82
C LYS A 5 18.66 17.25 16.64
N ALA A 6 18.37 18.12 17.60
CA ALA A 6 17.15 18.04 18.40
C ALA A 6 15.88 18.27 17.55
N GLY A 7 15.92 19.22 16.61
CA GLY A 7 14.84 19.48 15.68
C GLY A 7 14.57 18.30 14.71
N LEU A 8 15.62 17.66 14.21
CA LEU A 8 15.53 16.49 13.35
C LEU A 8 14.94 15.29 14.11
N LEU A 9 15.41 15.04 15.32
CA LEU A 9 14.90 13.97 16.18
C LEU A 9 13.41 14.16 16.49
N LYS A 10 13.00 15.38 16.84
CA LYS A 10 11.58 15.71 17.09
C LYS A 10 10.69 15.42 15.85
N LYS A 11 11.13 15.83 14.66
CA LYS A 11 10.41 15.55 13.41
C LYS A 11 10.33 14.05 13.12
N THR A 12 11.41 13.31 13.34
CA THR A 12 11.45 11.85 13.14
C THR A 12 10.48 11.15 14.09
N VAL A 13 10.48 11.52 15.37
CA VAL A 13 9.55 10.96 16.37
C VAL A 13 8.10 11.27 16.00
N GLN A 14 7.78 12.51 15.58
CA GLN A 14 6.44 12.86 15.10
C GLN A 14 6.00 12.01 13.90
N LEU A 15 6.89 11.80 12.93
CA LEU A 15 6.60 10.95 11.78
C LEU A 15 6.27 9.51 12.19
N ILE A 16 7.05 8.95 13.10
CA ILE A 16 6.83 7.59 13.59
C ILE A 16 5.50 7.49 14.35
N LEU A 17 5.21 8.45 15.23
CA LEU A 17 3.94 8.46 15.96
C LEU A 17 2.72 8.56 15.04
N VAL A 18 2.78 9.39 14.01
CA VAL A 18 1.68 9.49 13.03
C VAL A 18 1.57 8.25 12.16
N ALA A 19 2.70 7.64 11.78
CA ALA A 19 2.68 6.38 11.04
C ALA A 19 2.09 5.22 11.87
N LEU A 20 2.44 5.14 13.16
CA LEU A 20 1.85 4.17 14.11
C LEU A 20 0.35 4.42 14.30
N PHE A 21 -0.06 5.67 14.47
CA PHE A 21 -1.47 6.02 14.59
C PHE A 21 -2.27 5.65 13.33
N ALA A 22 -1.74 5.96 12.15
CA ALA A 22 -2.37 5.62 10.87
C ALA A 22 -2.50 4.10 10.68
N LYS A 23 -1.49 3.32 11.10
CA LYS A 23 -1.55 1.85 11.12
C LYS A 23 -2.54 1.33 12.15
N GLY A 24 -2.56 1.92 13.34
CA GLY A 24 -3.55 1.60 14.38
C GLY A 24 -4.99 1.78 13.90
N LEU A 25 -5.26 2.85 13.13
CA LEU A 25 -6.58 3.03 12.49
C LEU A 25 -6.91 1.93 11.48
N GLY A 26 -5.93 1.45 10.71
CA GLY A 26 -6.11 0.31 9.81
C GLY A 26 -6.49 -0.96 10.58
N PHE A 27 -5.83 -1.21 11.71
CA PHE A 27 -6.16 -2.34 12.58
C PHE A 27 -7.55 -2.20 13.22
N VAL A 28 -7.90 -1.01 13.70
CA VAL A 28 -9.26 -0.75 14.23
C VAL A 28 -10.31 -1.01 13.16
N ARG A 29 -10.04 -0.66 11.89
CA ARG A 29 -10.94 -0.99 10.78
C ARG A 29 -11.15 -2.49 10.63
N GLU A 30 -10.08 -3.31 10.72
CA GLU A 30 -10.20 -4.77 10.67
C GLU A 30 -10.96 -5.31 11.88
N MET A 31 -10.76 -4.74 13.07
CA MET A 31 -11.54 -5.08 14.26
C MET A 31 -13.04 -4.76 14.08
N VAL A 32 -13.36 -3.61 13.47
CA VAL A 32 -14.74 -3.22 13.15
C VAL A 32 -15.35 -4.22 12.16
N LEU A 33 -14.60 -4.62 11.12
CA LEU A 33 -15.06 -5.63 10.17
C LEU A 33 -15.32 -6.97 10.88
N ALA A 34 -14.39 -7.42 11.72
CA ALA A 34 -14.52 -8.66 12.49
C ALA A 34 -15.67 -8.62 13.49
N TYR A 35 -15.92 -7.47 14.11
CA TYR A 35 -17.01 -7.30 15.07
C TYR A 35 -18.39 -7.41 14.41
N TYR A 36 -18.61 -6.76 13.25
CA TYR A 36 -19.92 -6.73 12.60
C TYR A 36 -20.18 -7.95 11.70
N TYR A 37 -19.14 -8.49 11.06
CA TYR A 37 -19.29 -9.54 10.05
C TYR A 37 -18.57 -10.85 10.40
N GLY A 38 -17.72 -10.87 11.44
CA GLY A 38 -16.98 -12.06 11.86
C GLY A 38 -16.09 -12.64 10.74
N THR A 39 -16.02 -13.97 10.71
CA THR A 39 -15.42 -14.76 9.63
C THR A 39 -16.52 -15.35 8.76
N SER A 40 -17.24 -14.52 8.01
CA SER A 40 -18.36 -14.88 7.15
C SER A 40 -18.02 -14.72 5.67
N MET A 41 -18.90 -15.23 4.82
CA MET A 41 -18.85 -15.02 3.36
C MET A 41 -18.65 -13.54 2.99
N VAL A 42 -19.34 -12.61 3.69
CA VAL A 42 -19.26 -11.17 3.39
C VAL A 42 -17.88 -10.61 3.71
N SER A 43 -17.29 -10.99 4.86
CA SER A 43 -15.94 -10.56 5.22
C SER A 43 -14.88 -11.17 4.29
N ASP A 44 -15.03 -12.42 3.88
CA ASP A 44 -14.16 -13.08 2.90
C ASP A 44 -14.20 -12.35 1.56
N VAL A 45 -15.39 -12.04 1.06
CA VAL A 45 -15.58 -11.28 -0.18
C VAL A 45 -14.99 -9.88 -0.07
N PHE A 46 -15.24 -9.16 1.02
CA PHE A 46 -14.71 -7.82 1.25
C PHE A 46 -13.19 -7.80 1.21
N VAL A 47 -12.55 -8.70 1.95
CA VAL A 47 -11.08 -8.83 2.01
C VAL A 47 -10.50 -9.25 0.65
N ALA A 48 -11.10 -10.23 -0.01
CA ALA A 48 -10.62 -10.69 -1.31
C ALA A 48 -10.65 -9.58 -2.35
N VAL A 49 -11.77 -8.84 -2.44
CA VAL A 49 -11.97 -7.82 -3.47
C VAL A 49 -11.13 -6.57 -3.22
N GLN A 50 -10.98 -6.14 -1.96
CA GLN A 50 -10.13 -5.00 -1.60
C GLN A 50 -8.68 -5.21 -2.07
N ASN A 51 -8.21 -6.45 -2.07
CA ASN A 51 -6.85 -6.80 -2.45
C ASN A 51 -6.64 -6.86 -3.98
N ILE A 52 -7.68 -7.05 -4.79
CA ILE A 52 -7.53 -7.15 -6.25
C ILE A 52 -6.87 -5.87 -6.83
N PRO A 53 -7.45 -4.66 -6.69
CA PRO A 53 -6.80 -3.47 -7.20
C PRO A 53 -5.50 -3.15 -6.47
N SER A 54 -5.41 -3.35 -5.15
CA SER A 54 -4.22 -3.00 -4.39
C SER A 54 -2.99 -3.82 -4.81
N ILE A 55 -3.12 -5.12 -4.99
CA ILE A 55 -2.01 -6.00 -5.41
C ILE A 55 -1.54 -5.63 -6.82
N ILE A 56 -2.47 -5.47 -7.78
CA ILE A 56 -2.13 -5.13 -9.16
C ILE A 56 -1.39 -3.79 -9.23
N PHE A 57 -1.89 -2.79 -8.52
CA PHE A 57 -1.38 -1.42 -8.64
C PHE A 57 -0.24 -1.09 -7.69
N THR A 58 0.00 -1.88 -6.63
CA THR A 58 1.18 -1.72 -5.76
C THR A 58 2.48 -1.90 -6.55
N ILE A 59 2.52 -2.81 -7.51
CA ILE A 59 3.71 -3.03 -8.35
C ILE A 59 4.09 -1.72 -9.08
N PHE A 60 3.10 -1.08 -9.72
CA PHE A 60 3.31 0.22 -10.37
C PHE A 60 3.63 1.32 -9.37
N GLY A 61 2.94 1.33 -8.22
CA GLY A 61 3.10 2.35 -7.19
C GLY A 61 4.48 2.36 -6.56
N VAL A 62 5.03 1.20 -6.22
CA VAL A 62 6.39 1.09 -5.70
C VAL A 62 7.40 1.56 -6.73
N ALA A 63 7.26 1.13 -7.98
CA ALA A 63 8.11 1.55 -9.07
C ALA A 63 8.07 3.08 -9.32
N ILE A 64 6.87 3.67 -9.26
CA ILE A 64 6.71 5.13 -9.35
C ILE A 64 7.45 5.80 -8.19
N THR A 65 7.22 5.36 -6.95
CA THR A 65 7.78 6.05 -5.78
C THR A 65 9.30 5.97 -5.74
N THR A 66 9.89 4.82 -6.12
CA THR A 66 11.35 4.63 -6.08
C THR A 66 12.08 5.42 -7.18
N GLU A 67 11.53 5.48 -8.39
CA GLU A 67 12.23 6.05 -9.53
C GLU A 67 11.84 7.50 -9.82
N PHE A 68 10.63 7.91 -9.52
CA PHE A 68 10.17 9.29 -9.74
C PHE A 68 10.96 10.30 -8.91
N ILE A 69 11.23 10.00 -7.64
CA ILE A 69 11.88 10.92 -6.70
C ILE A 69 13.30 11.30 -7.18
N PRO A 70 14.21 10.33 -7.48
CA PRO A 70 15.56 10.68 -7.94
C PRO A 70 15.57 11.37 -9.32
N ILE A 71 14.72 10.95 -10.26
CA ILE A 71 14.65 11.54 -11.60
C ILE A 71 14.15 13.00 -11.52
N TYR A 72 13.02 13.23 -10.82
CA TYR A 72 12.50 14.59 -10.60
C TYR A 72 13.53 15.50 -9.95
N SER A 73 14.20 15.00 -8.89
CA SER A 73 15.24 15.76 -8.18
C SER A 73 16.44 16.08 -9.07
N GLY A 74 16.85 15.15 -9.91
CA GLY A 74 17.91 15.34 -10.91
C GLY A 74 17.56 16.41 -11.94
N ILE A 75 16.36 16.36 -12.54
CA ILE A 75 15.86 17.37 -13.48
C ILE A 75 15.77 18.73 -12.78
N ARG A 76 15.25 18.77 -11.55
CA ARG A 76 15.12 20.02 -10.80
C ARG A 76 16.46 20.71 -10.53
N MET A 77 17.50 19.93 -10.21
CA MET A 77 18.85 20.46 -9.99
C MET A 77 19.51 20.95 -11.27
N LYS A 78 19.29 20.27 -12.39
CA LYS A 78 19.94 20.54 -13.67
C LYS A 78 19.22 21.62 -14.49
N ASP A 79 17.89 21.48 -14.62
CA ASP A 79 17.07 22.22 -15.59
C ASP A 79 16.02 23.12 -14.90
N GLY A 80 15.97 23.12 -13.56
CA GLY A 80 15.07 23.93 -12.77
C GLY A 80 13.71 23.31 -12.48
N THR A 81 12.95 23.99 -11.62
CA THR A 81 11.67 23.48 -11.10
C THR A 81 10.59 23.39 -12.19
N GLU A 82 10.59 24.28 -13.17
CA GLU A 82 9.57 24.27 -14.22
C GLU A 82 9.68 23.01 -15.11
N GLN A 83 10.88 22.59 -15.47
CA GLN A 83 11.11 21.38 -16.26
C GLN A 83 10.79 20.12 -15.44
N ALA A 84 11.14 20.11 -14.16
CA ALA A 84 10.80 19.03 -13.26
C ALA A 84 9.26 18.90 -13.09
N ASP A 85 8.54 20.02 -12.95
CA ASP A 85 7.08 20.01 -12.87
C ASP A 85 6.42 19.60 -14.20
N ARG A 86 7.05 19.92 -15.33
CA ARG A 86 6.61 19.43 -16.65
C ARG A 86 6.72 17.91 -16.74
N PHE A 87 7.86 17.35 -16.30
CA PHE A 87 8.04 15.90 -16.15
C PHE A 87 7.00 15.29 -15.22
N ALA A 88 6.78 15.89 -14.03
CA ALA A 88 5.77 15.40 -13.08
C ALA A 88 4.37 15.39 -13.70
N ASN A 89 3.98 16.44 -14.44
CA ASN A 89 2.69 16.48 -15.14
C ASN A 89 2.60 15.40 -16.23
N ASN A 90 3.68 15.13 -16.96
CA ASN A 90 3.74 14.07 -17.96
C ASN A 90 3.51 12.70 -17.33
N ILE A 91 4.23 12.38 -16.26
CA ILE A 91 4.06 11.13 -15.49
C ILE A 91 2.63 11.02 -14.95
N PHE A 92 2.11 12.08 -14.33
CA PHE A 92 0.75 12.10 -13.81
C PHE A 92 -0.29 11.78 -14.88
N ASN A 93 -0.21 12.42 -16.04
CA ASN A 93 -1.19 12.23 -17.12
C ASN A 93 -1.08 10.84 -17.76
N ILE A 94 0.14 10.32 -17.97
CA ILE A 94 0.36 8.97 -18.50
C ILE A 94 -0.22 7.92 -17.53
N PHE A 95 0.08 8.02 -16.24
CA PHE A 95 -0.43 7.07 -15.25
C PHE A 95 -1.94 7.23 -15.00
N PHE A 96 -2.49 8.43 -15.17
CA PHE A 96 -3.94 8.62 -15.17
C PHE A 96 -4.60 7.85 -16.31
N VAL A 97 -4.13 8.02 -17.54
CA VAL A 97 -4.69 7.29 -18.70
C VAL A 97 -4.50 5.78 -18.53
N LEU A 98 -3.31 5.35 -18.09
CA LEU A 98 -3.04 3.94 -17.81
C LEU A 98 -4.01 3.38 -16.77
N SER A 99 -4.27 4.12 -15.69
CA SER A 99 -5.20 3.68 -14.64
C SER A 99 -6.64 3.58 -15.13
N VAL A 100 -7.08 4.50 -15.99
CA VAL A 100 -8.40 4.42 -16.63
C VAL A 100 -8.52 3.18 -17.51
N VAL A 101 -7.52 2.93 -18.36
CA VAL A 101 -7.49 1.74 -19.23
C VAL A 101 -7.53 0.45 -18.41
N LEU A 102 -6.67 0.35 -17.39
CA LEU A 102 -6.63 -0.84 -16.52
C LEU A 102 -7.90 -1.01 -15.69
N THR A 103 -8.55 0.09 -15.28
CA THR A 103 -9.86 0.05 -14.61
C THR A 103 -10.93 -0.51 -15.54
N LEU A 104 -11.00 -0.06 -16.78
CA LEU A 104 -11.95 -0.56 -17.76
C LEU A 104 -11.72 -2.04 -18.05
N LEU A 105 -10.47 -2.43 -18.30
CA LEU A 105 -10.11 -3.83 -18.49
C LEU A 105 -10.46 -4.67 -17.26
N GLY A 106 -10.09 -4.21 -16.06
CA GLY A 106 -10.39 -4.90 -14.80
C GLY A 106 -11.88 -5.04 -14.53
N THR A 107 -12.68 -4.06 -14.92
CA THR A 107 -14.15 -4.13 -14.80
C THR A 107 -14.75 -5.13 -15.79
N VAL A 108 -14.30 -5.12 -17.05
CA VAL A 108 -14.74 -6.06 -18.08
C VAL A 108 -14.32 -7.49 -17.73
N PHE A 109 -13.07 -7.68 -17.33
CA PHE A 109 -12.50 -8.96 -16.94
C PHE A 109 -12.60 -9.25 -15.43
N SER A 110 -13.56 -8.64 -14.71
CA SER A 110 -13.72 -8.82 -13.27
C SER A 110 -13.89 -10.28 -12.85
N LYS A 111 -14.69 -11.06 -13.59
CA LYS A 111 -14.93 -12.47 -13.27
C LYS A 111 -13.67 -13.35 -13.35
N PRO A 112 -12.85 -13.34 -14.43
CA PRO A 112 -11.55 -14.03 -14.43
C PRO A 112 -10.58 -13.49 -13.39
N LEU A 113 -10.55 -12.18 -13.11
CA LEU A 113 -9.74 -11.62 -12.03
C LEU A 113 -10.15 -12.19 -10.66
N VAL A 114 -11.42 -12.16 -10.32
CA VAL A 114 -11.92 -12.77 -9.08
C VAL A 114 -11.53 -14.24 -8.99
N LYS A 115 -11.64 -15.02 -10.07
CA LYS A 115 -11.22 -16.42 -10.08
C LYS A 115 -9.72 -16.61 -9.87
N LEU A 116 -8.90 -15.67 -10.29
CA LEU A 116 -7.45 -15.70 -10.05
C LEU A 116 -7.12 -15.46 -8.57
N PHE A 117 -7.78 -14.48 -7.94
CA PHE A 117 -7.52 -14.07 -6.56
C PHE A 117 -8.24 -14.91 -5.50
N ALA A 118 -9.42 -15.46 -5.85
CA ALA A 118 -10.29 -16.22 -4.98
C ALA A 118 -10.90 -17.42 -5.75
N GLY A 119 -10.02 -18.28 -6.28
CA GLY A 119 -10.40 -19.39 -7.16
C GLY A 119 -11.29 -20.46 -6.54
N GLY A 120 -11.40 -20.49 -5.20
CA GLY A 120 -12.30 -21.38 -4.47
C GLY A 120 -13.72 -20.86 -4.32
N PHE A 121 -13.97 -19.58 -4.59
CA PHE A 121 -15.33 -19.03 -4.47
C PHE A 121 -16.25 -19.55 -5.59
N THR A 122 -17.42 -20.03 -5.19
CA THR A 122 -18.45 -20.58 -6.09
C THR A 122 -19.83 -20.01 -5.75
N GLY A 123 -20.82 -20.26 -6.60
CA GLY A 123 -22.21 -19.88 -6.34
C GLY A 123 -22.41 -18.40 -6.00
N GLU A 124 -23.11 -18.15 -4.90
CA GLU A 124 -23.46 -16.82 -4.42
C GLU A 124 -22.24 -16.00 -3.99
N THR A 125 -21.26 -16.63 -3.33
CA THR A 125 -19.99 -15.98 -2.94
C THR A 125 -19.23 -15.43 -4.15
N LEU A 126 -19.15 -16.19 -5.24
CA LEU A 126 -18.51 -15.72 -6.49
C LEU A 126 -19.29 -14.58 -7.12
N ALA A 127 -20.63 -14.67 -7.13
CA ALA A 127 -21.51 -13.63 -7.69
C ALA A 127 -21.34 -12.31 -6.91
N LEU A 128 -21.37 -12.35 -5.58
CA LEU A 128 -21.16 -11.18 -4.72
C LEU A 128 -19.75 -10.61 -4.90
N CYS A 129 -18.73 -11.47 -4.90
CA CYS A 129 -17.35 -11.06 -5.12
C CYS A 129 -17.16 -10.36 -6.46
N ASN A 130 -17.76 -10.86 -7.53
CA ASN A 130 -17.70 -10.24 -8.85
C ASN A 130 -18.45 -8.90 -8.90
N ALA A 131 -19.60 -8.78 -8.23
CA ALA A 131 -20.33 -7.51 -8.11
C ALA A 131 -19.50 -6.46 -7.35
N PHE A 132 -18.90 -6.84 -6.21
CA PHE A 132 -17.99 -5.97 -5.44
C PHE A 132 -16.78 -5.54 -6.29
N ALA A 133 -16.16 -6.49 -7.01
CA ALA A 133 -15.01 -6.20 -7.86
C ALA A 133 -15.34 -5.09 -8.88
N LYS A 134 -16.50 -5.14 -9.54
CA LYS A 134 -16.94 -4.10 -10.47
C LYS A 134 -17.09 -2.73 -9.81
N ILE A 135 -17.62 -2.68 -8.59
CA ILE A 135 -17.79 -1.42 -7.84
C ILE A 135 -16.43 -0.85 -7.41
N ILE A 136 -15.49 -1.73 -7.01
CA ILE A 136 -14.20 -1.30 -6.45
C ILE A 136 -13.17 -1.00 -7.56
N MET A 137 -13.25 -1.60 -8.73
CA MET A 137 -12.28 -1.38 -9.82
C MET A 137 -11.97 0.11 -10.10
N PRO A 138 -12.93 1.05 -10.13
CA PRO A 138 -12.60 2.46 -10.30
C PRO A 138 -11.69 3.07 -9.23
N SER A 139 -11.56 2.44 -8.04
CA SER A 139 -10.61 2.88 -7.02
C SER A 139 -9.15 2.78 -7.49
N SER A 140 -8.86 1.96 -8.49
CA SER A 140 -7.55 1.83 -9.12
C SER A 140 -7.00 3.15 -9.63
N ILE A 141 -7.88 4.01 -10.17
CA ILE A 141 -7.53 5.37 -10.61
C ILE A 141 -6.99 6.17 -9.43
N ALA A 142 -7.71 6.13 -8.31
CA ALA A 142 -7.30 6.82 -7.11
C ALA A 142 -5.98 6.25 -6.56
N ILE A 143 -5.82 4.93 -6.51
CA ILE A 143 -4.63 4.26 -5.98
C ILE A 143 -3.36 4.69 -6.74
N ILE A 144 -3.35 4.63 -8.07
CA ILE A 144 -2.18 5.03 -8.87
C ILE A 144 -1.84 6.50 -8.65
N LEU A 145 -2.84 7.37 -8.70
CA LEU A 145 -2.63 8.81 -8.54
C LEU A 145 -2.16 9.17 -7.13
N VAL A 146 -2.59 8.44 -6.12
CA VAL A 146 -2.10 8.56 -4.75
C VAL A 146 -0.60 8.29 -4.69
N TYR A 147 -0.08 7.27 -5.38
CA TYR A 147 1.37 7.00 -5.43
C TYR A 147 2.15 8.16 -6.07
N VAL A 148 1.66 8.72 -7.18
CA VAL A 148 2.34 9.85 -7.85
C VAL A 148 2.34 11.09 -6.95
N TYR A 149 1.20 11.44 -6.35
CA TYR A 149 1.11 12.58 -5.43
C TYR A 149 1.94 12.36 -4.16
N ASN A 150 1.97 11.14 -3.64
CA ASN A 150 2.80 10.75 -2.51
C ASN A 150 4.28 10.99 -2.80
N ALA A 151 4.78 10.51 -3.94
CA ALA A 151 6.17 10.71 -4.37
C ALA A 151 6.50 12.21 -4.52
N TYR A 152 5.61 12.99 -5.15
CA TYR A 152 5.78 14.43 -5.29
C TYR A 152 5.87 15.15 -3.94
N LEU A 153 4.97 14.86 -3.01
CA LEU A 153 4.97 15.47 -1.67
C LEU A 153 6.19 15.10 -0.84
N GLN A 154 6.73 13.88 -1.02
CA GLN A 154 7.96 13.45 -0.35
C GLN A 154 9.17 14.28 -0.78
N ILE A 155 9.27 14.69 -2.05
CA ILE A 155 10.34 15.57 -2.56
C ILE A 155 10.34 16.92 -1.84
N TYR A 156 9.16 17.43 -1.51
CA TYR A 156 8.99 18.69 -0.78
C TYR A 156 9.03 18.53 0.75
N GLY A 157 9.31 17.31 1.27
CA GLY A 157 9.45 17.06 2.70
C GLY A 157 8.15 17.00 3.49
N PHE A 158 6.98 16.89 2.83
CA PHE A 158 5.67 16.80 3.47
C PHE A 158 5.33 15.38 3.95
N PHE A 159 6.29 14.69 4.59
CA PHE A 159 6.12 13.30 5.02
C PHE A 159 5.00 13.10 6.04
N LEU A 160 4.88 14.02 7.02
CA LEU A 160 3.89 13.94 8.08
C LEU A 160 2.47 14.07 7.50
N GLN A 161 2.23 15.13 6.75
CA GLN A 161 0.94 15.41 6.12
C GLN A 161 0.55 14.29 5.14
N ASN A 162 1.54 13.74 4.46
CA ASN A 162 1.35 12.63 3.55
C ASN A 162 0.90 11.35 4.28
N SER A 163 1.49 11.03 5.44
CA SER A 163 1.07 9.88 6.26
C SER A 163 -0.38 10.02 6.77
N MET A 164 -0.86 11.25 6.97
CA MET A 164 -2.24 11.52 7.42
C MET A 164 -3.32 11.16 6.38
N MET A 165 -2.95 10.90 5.11
CA MET A 165 -3.90 10.49 4.06
C MET A 165 -4.65 9.19 4.41
N ASN A 166 -4.06 8.35 5.28
CA ASN A 166 -4.67 7.10 5.71
C ASN A 166 -5.81 7.30 6.72
N ILE A 167 -5.92 8.48 7.34
CA ILE A 167 -6.98 8.78 8.31
C ILE A 167 -8.35 8.82 7.63
N PRO A 168 -8.62 9.70 6.63
CA PRO A 168 -9.90 9.71 5.93
C PRO A 168 -10.19 8.38 5.23
N TYR A 169 -9.16 7.70 4.70
CA TYR A 169 -9.29 6.40 4.08
C TYR A 169 -9.87 5.35 5.03
N ASN A 170 -9.28 5.16 6.22
CA ASN A 170 -9.75 4.16 7.18
C ASN A 170 -11.09 4.55 7.82
N LEU A 171 -11.31 5.84 8.14
CA LEU A 171 -12.56 6.29 8.75
C LEU A 171 -13.75 6.07 7.81
N LEU A 172 -13.62 6.39 6.53
CA LEU A 172 -14.70 6.19 5.57
C LEU A 172 -14.96 4.71 5.27
N GLN A 173 -13.94 3.86 5.30
CA GLN A 173 -14.17 2.41 5.22
C GLN A 173 -14.90 1.87 6.44
N MET A 174 -14.49 2.27 7.66
CA MET A 174 -15.21 1.90 8.88
C MET A 174 -16.68 2.34 8.82
N LEU A 175 -16.93 3.56 8.37
CA LEU A 175 -18.29 4.06 8.17
C LEU A 175 -19.07 3.18 7.17
N GLY A 176 -18.46 2.80 6.04
CA GLY A 176 -19.05 1.90 5.05
C GLY A 176 -19.39 0.51 5.64
N ILE A 177 -18.49 -0.06 6.47
CA ILE A 177 -18.71 -1.35 7.14
C ILE A 177 -19.92 -1.25 8.09
N VAL A 178 -19.94 -0.23 8.95
CA VAL A 178 -21.01 -0.02 9.93
C VAL A 178 -22.36 0.25 9.24
N LEU A 179 -22.41 1.17 8.27
CA LEU A 179 -23.63 1.48 7.53
C LEU A 179 -24.15 0.27 6.75
N GLY A 180 -23.26 -0.52 6.14
CA GLY A 180 -23.64 -1.74 5.43
C GLY A 180 -24.34 -2.75 6.33
N PHE A 181 -23.89 -2.88 7.58
CA PHE A 181 -24.51 -3.75 8.58
C PHE A 181 -25.90 -3.24 8.96
N TYR A 182 -26.03 -1.98 9.38
CA TYR A 182 -27.32 -1.44 9.85
C TYR A 182 -28.38 -1.31 8.74
N LEU A 183 -27.95 -1.08 7.49
CA LEU A 183 -28.85 -0.98 6.34
C LEU A 183 -29.12 -2.33 5.65
N ASN A 184 -28.56 -3.43 6.17
CA ASN A 184 -28.65 -4.77 5.58
C ASN A 184 -28.29 -4.81 4.10
N ASN A 185 -27.30 -4.00 3.68
CA ASN A 185 -26.88 -3.91 2.31
C ASN A 185 -25.37 -4.02 2.15
N TYR A 186 -24.90 -5.19 1.75
CA TYR A 186 -23.46 -5.48 1.63
C TYR A 186 -22.74 -4.62 0.56
N TYR A 187 -23.46 -4.11 -0.45
CA TYR A 187 -22.84 -3.25 -1.49
C TYR A 187 -22.27 -1.94 -0.92
N ILE A 188 -22.78 -1.49 0.23
CA ILE A 188 -22.28 -0.30 0.91
C ILE A 188 -20.81 -0.47 1.35
N LEU A 189 -20.39 -1.70 1.68
CA LEU A 189 -18.98 -2.00 2.00
C LEU A 189 -18.08 -1.71 0.79
N ALA A 190 -18.49 -2.18 -0.39
CA ALA A 190 -17.74 -1.96 -1.63
C ALA A 190 -17.70 -0.46 -2.01
N ILE A 191 -18.83 0.24 -1.85
CA ILE A 191 -18.91 1.70 -2.05
C ILE A 191 -18.01 2.42 -1.04
N GLY A 192 -17.96 1.96 0.20
CA GLY A 192 -17.07 2.49 1.24
C GLY A 192 -15.59 2.45 0.83
N ILE A 193 -15.13 1.34 0.24
CA ILE A 193 -13.76 1.23 -0.30
C ILE A 193 -13.54 2.24 -1.45
N LEU A 194 -14.49 2.33 -2.37
CA LEU A 194 -14.40 3.25 -3.50
C LEU A 194 -14.30 4.72 -3.01
N VAL A 195 -15.25 5.13 -2.18
CA VAL A 195 -15.32 6.51 -1.65
C VAL A 195 -14.07 6.85 -0.83
N SER A 196 -13.59 5.93 0.01
CA SER A 196 -12.39 6.14 0.81
C SER A 196 -11.14 6.35 -0.04
N SER A 197 -10.99 5.62 -1.15
CA SER A 197 -9.87 5.76 -2.08
C SER A 197 -9.87 7.13 -2.76
N PHE A 198 -11.03 7.61 -3.20
CA PHE A 198 -11.16 8.95 -3.79
C PHE A 198 -11.00 10.06 -2.74
N ALA A 199 -11.45 9.86 -1.50
CA ALA A 199 -11.22 10.81 -0.43
C ALA A 199 -9.72 10.95 -0.08
N GLN A 200 -8.97 9.84 -0.09
CA GLN A 200 -7.53 9.86 0.05
C GLN A 200 -6.85 10.66 -1.07
N LEU A 201 -7.25 10.43 -2.31
CA LEU A 201 -6.76 11.18 -3.47
C LEU A 201 -7.10 12.69 -3.36
N LEU A 202 -8.34 13.01 -2.98
CA LEU A 202 -8.78 14.39 -2.80
C LEU A 202 -7.97 15.11 -1.72
N TYR A 203 -7.72 14.43 -0.60
CA TYR A 203 -6.87 14.96 0.48
C TYR A 203 -5.47 15.36 -0.04
N LEU A 204 -4.80 14.45 -0.77
CA LEU A 204 -3.48 14.74 -1.34
C LEU A 204 -3.52 15.85 -2.39
N ARG A 205 -4.56 15.89 -3.21
CA ARG A 205 -4.76 16.96 -4.21
C ARG A 205 -4.91 18.34 -3.54
N ILE A 206 -5.68 18.42 -2.47
CA ILE A 206 -5.84 19.66 -1.68
C ILE A 206 -4.49 20.04 -1.08
N LEU A 207 -3.76 19.09 -0.51
CA LEU A 207 -2.45 19.31 0.09
C LEU A 207 -1.43 19.87 -0.93
N ILE A 208 -1.35 19.29 -2.11
CA ILE A 208 -0.48 19.79 -3.18
C ILE A 208 -0.86 21.22 -3.57
N ARG A 209 -2.15 21.49 -3.78
CA ARG A 209 -2.62 22.84 -4.17
C ARG A 209 -2.35 23.91 -3.12
N THR A 210 -2.40 23.55 -1.83
CA THR A 210 -2.25 24.49 -0.72
C THR A 210 -0.80 24.67 -0.26
N LYS A 211 0.04 23.66 -0.45
CA LYS A 211 1.42 23.63 0.09
C LYS A 211 2.51 23.72 -0.94
N THR A 212 2.18 23.55 -2.23
CA THR A 212 3.14 23.63 -3.33
C THR A 212 2.67 24.59 -4.42
N ALA A 213 3.60 25.06 -5.25
CA ALA A 213 3.28 25.87 -6.43
C ALA A 213 2.90 25.02 -7.66
N PHE A 214 2.68 23.71 -7.49
CA PHE A 214 2.40 22.79 -8.57
C PHE A 214 1.09 23.15 -9.30
N LYS A 215 1.21 23.36 -10.60
CA LYS A 215 0.07 23.58 -11.49
C LYS A 215 -0.11 22.37 -12.40
N HIS A 216 -1.25 21.74 -12.31
CA HIS A 216 -1.56 20.63 -13.21
C HIS A 216 -1.73 21.15 -14.64
N ARG A 217 -0.92 20.60 -15.56
CA ARG A 217 -0.97 20.89 -17.00
C ARG A 217 -1.12 19.59 -17.78
N PHE A 218 -1.92 19.59 -18.83
CA PHE A 218 -2.01 18.44 -19.74
C PHE A 218 -0.76 18.39 -20.61
N VAL A 219 0.17 17.50 -20.24
CA VAL A 219 1.40 17.22 -20.98
C VAL A 219 1.42 15.73 -21.27
N PHE A 220 1.56 15.36 -22.53
CA PHE A 220 1.76 13.97 -22.97
C PHE A 220 2.97 13.91 -23.87
N ASN A 221 4.08 13.41 -23.34
CA ASN A 221 5.31 13.20 -24.09
C ASN A 221 5.88 11.81 -23.79
N PHE A 222 5.61 10.86 -24.66
CA PHE A 222 6.13 9.49 -24.54
C PHE A 222 7.63 9.40 -24.87
N LYS A 223 8.22 10.44 -25.49
CA LYS A 223 9.66 10.53 -25.80
C LYS A 223 10.43 11.30 -24.73
N ASP A 224 9.84 11.58 -23.60
CA ASP A 224 10.49 12.25 -22.47
C ASP A 224 11.68 11.41 -21.97
N PRO A 225 12.91 11.97 -21.94
CA PRO A 225 14.08 11.23 -21.45
C PRO A 225 13.92 10.72 -20.02
N GLY A 226 13.26 11.50 -19.13
CA GLY A 226 12.98 11.10 -17.77
C GLY A 226 12.00 9.91 -17.69
N LEU A 227 10.97 9.90 -18.55
CA LEU A 227 10.07 8.74 -18.67
C LEU A 227 10.81 7.49 -19.14
N THR A 228 11.66 7.62 -20.16
CA THR A 228 12.45 6.49 -20.67
C THR A 228 13.39 5.95 -19.60
N GLN A 229 14.10 6.83 -18.89
CA GLN A 229 14.94 6.44 -17.75
C GLN A 229 14.14 5.73 -16.66
N MET A 230 12.96 6.26 -16.30
CA MET A 230 12.07 5.65 -15.32
C MET A 230 11.64 4.23 -15.74
N LEU A 231 11.24 4.03 -16.98
CA LEU A 231 10.82 2.72 -17.50
C LEU A 231 11.92 1.67 -17.45
N VAL A 232 13.17 2.06 -17.74
CA VAL A 232 14.33 1.15 -17.65
C VAL A 232 14.60 0.73 -16.22
N LEU A 233 14.55 1.69 -15.28
CA LEU A 233 14.82 1.42 -13.85
C LEU A 233 13.69 0.67 -13.15
N VAL A 234 12.47 0.79 -13.65
CA VAL A 234 11.28 0.09 -13.11
C VAL A 234 11.36 -1.42 -13.30
N GLY A 235 12.05 -1.92 -14.32
CA GLY A 235 12.11 -3.35 -14.65
C GLY A 235 12.50 -4.25 -13.46
N PRO A 236 13.66 -4.07 -12.82
CA PRO A 236 14.07 -4.85 -11.65
C PRO A 236 13.12 -4.73 -10.46
N VAL A 237 12.59 -3.53 -10.20
CA VAL A 237 11.62 -3.26 -9.12
C VAL A 237 10.31 -4.01 -9.39
N PHE A 238 9.86 -4.00 -10.65
CA PHE A 238 8.65 -4.71 -11.07
C PHE A 238 8.77 -6.22 -10.83
N ILE A 239 9.92 -6.83 -11.15
CA ILE A 239 10.17 -8.25 -10.93
C ILE A 239 10.15 -8.57 -9.43
N SER A 240 10.91 -7.85 -8.61
CA SER A 240 11.02 -8.12 -7.17
C SER A 240 9.68 -7.93 -6.44
N THR A 241 8.97 -6.85 -6.73
CA THR A 241 7.65 -6.57 -6.16
C THR A 241 6.61 -7.57 -6.69
N GLY A 242 6.69 -7.91 -7.98
CA GLY A 242 5.78 -8.85 -8.63
C GLY A 242 5.83 -10.23 -8.00
N ILE A 243 7.01 -10.76 -7.70
CA ILE A 243 7.17 -12.06 -7.01
C ILE A 243 6.45 -12.05 -5.67
N SER A 244 6.62 -11.00 -4.86
CA SER A 244 5.94 -10.85 -3.57
C SER A 244 4.41 -10.79 -3.73
N GLN A 245 3.91 -10.12 -4.76
CA GLN A 245 2.48 -10.04 -5.03
C GLN A 245 1.89 -11.37 -5.53
N ILE A 246 2.64 -12.13 -6.34
CA ILE A 246 2.23 -13.48 -6.77
C ILE A 246 2.06 -14.39 -5.55
N ASN A 247 2.99 -14.35 -4.59
CA ASN A 247 2.86 -15.12 -3.35
C ASN A 247 1.57 -14.75 -2.59
N ASN A 248 1.27 -13.46 -2.43
CA ASN A 248 0.03 -13.01 -1.82
C ASN A 248 -1.24 -13.49 -2.55
N ILE A 249 -1.20 -13.55 -3.89
CA ILE A 249 -2.32 -14.08 -4.70
C ILE A 249 -2.51 -15.57 -4.44
N ILE A 250 -1.41 -16.33 -4.44
CA ILE A 250 -1.43 -17.79 -4.19
C ILE A 250 -2.01 -18.07 -2.81
N ASP A 251 -1.53 -17.41 -1.75
CA ASP A 251 -1.98 -17.60 -0.38
C ASP A 251 -3.50 -17.36 -0.26
N ARG A 252 -4.00 -16.28 -0.84
CA ARG A 252 -5.44 -15.95 -0.81
C ARG A 252 -6.27 -16.89 -1.67
N SER A 253 -5.78 -17.27 -2.85
CA SER A 253 -6.46 -18.24 -3.72
C SER A 253 -6.56 -19.61 -3.07
N LEU A 254 -5.53 -20.04 -2.32
CA LEU A 254 -5.57 -21.27 -1.53
C LEU A 254 -6.53 -21.15 -0.35
N ALA A 255 -6.49 -20.04 0.40
CA ALA A 255 -7.40 -19.81 1.51
C ALA A 255 -8.88 -19.82 1.08
N SER A 256 -9.18 -19.30 -0.12
CA SER A 256 -10.54 -19.29 -0.67
C SER A 256 -11.10 -20.67 -1.00
N ARG A 257 -10.26 -21.72 -1.06
CA ARG A 257 -10.67 -23.11 -1.29
C ARG A 257 -10.98 -23.86 0.02
N LEU A 258 -10.69 -23.26 1.14
CA LEU A 258 -11.00 -23.79 2.47
C LEU A 258 -12.45 -23.43 2.85
N GLN A 259 -12.83 -23.73 4.09
CA GLN A 259 -14.14 -23.37 4.59
C GLN A 259 -14.38 -21.85 4.60
N GLU A 260 -15.64 -21.46 4.59
CA GLU A 260 -16.07 -20.08 4.74
C GLU A 260 -15.42 -19.41 5.96
N GLY A 261 -14.97 -18.16 5.79
CA GLY A 261 -14.25 -17.40 6.82
C GLY A 261 -12.73 -17.57 6.80
N SER A 262 -12.18 -18.48 5.97
CA SER A 262 -10.73 -18.72 5.96
C SER A 262 -9.92 -17.55 5.36
N VAL A 263 -10.46 -16.82 4.38
CA VAL A 263 -9.80 -15.66 3.77
C VAL A 263 -9.75 -14.49 4.76
N SER A 264 -10.83 -14.22 5.45
CA SER A 264 -10.88 -13.18 6.49
C SER A 264 -10.04 -13.53 7.70
N ALA A 265 -10.06 -14.78 8.18
CA ALA A 265 -9.21 -15.25 9.27
C ALA A 265 -7.70 -15.10 8.94
N LEU A 266 -7.29 -15.47 7.72
CA LEU A 266 -5.92 -15.26 7.24
C LEU A 266 -5.56 -13.76 7.23
N ASN A 267 -6.48 -12.90 6.78
CA ASN A 267 -6.26 -11.46 6.77
C ASN A 267 -6.11 -10.89 8.18
N TYR A 268 -7.00 -11.24 9.10
CA TYR A 268 -6.94 -10.77 10.49
C TYR A 268 -5.64 -11.19 11.18
N SER A 269 -5.20 -12.45 11.00
CA SER A 269 -3.94 -12.92 11.56
C SER A 269 -2.72 -12.21 10.95
N SER A 270 -2.75 -11.95 9.65
CA SER A 270 -1.70 -11.21 8.94
C SER A 270 -1.60 -9.77 9.43
N GLU A 271 -2.73 -9.09 9.68
CA GLU A 271 -2.74 -7.73 10.20
C GLU A 271 -2.18 -7.65 11.63
N VAL A 272 -2.56 -8.57 12.52
CA VAL A 272 -1.98 -8.66 13.87
C VAL A 272 -0.46 -8.86 13.80
N THR A 273 -0.01 -9.80 12.98
CA THR A 273 1.42 -10.08 12.77
C THR A 273 2.15 -8.87 12.22
N SER A 274 1.55 -8.17 11.25
CA SER A 274 2.15 -6.97 10.62
C SER A 274 2.38 -5.82 11.61
N ILE A 275 1.47 -5.64 12.58
CA ILE A 275 1.60 -4.62 13.62
C ILE A 275 2.75 -4.95 14.56
N VAL A 276 2.83 -6.20 15.04
CA VAL A 276 3.92 -6.63 15.92
C VAL A 276 5.27 -6.43 15.26
N ILE A 277 5.42 -6.90 14.01
CA ILE A 277 6.64 -6.72 13.22
C ILE A 277 6.97 -5.23 13.06
N GLN A 278 5.99 -4.40 12.75
CA GLN A 278 6.21 -2.97 12.51
C GLN A 278 6.64 -2.23 13.77
N VAL A 279 6.04 -2.54 14.94
CA VAL A 279 6.44 -1.95 16.23
C VAL A 279 7.89 -2.31 16.55
N VAL A 280 8.28 -3.58 16.36
CA VAL A 280 9.66 -4.03 16.60
C VAL A 280 10.64 -3.33 15.64
N ILE A 281 10.33 -3.30 14.34
CA ILE A 281 11.20 -2.66 13.34
C ILE A 281 11.32 -1.15 13.60
N MET A 282 10.24 -0.47 13.93
CA MET A 282 10.28 0.96 14.25
C MET A 282 11.11 1.23 15.50
N SER A 283 10.99 0.40 16.53
CA SER A 283 11.79 0.51 17.75
C SER A 283 13.29 0.35 17.46
N LEU A 284 13.65 -0.65 16.67
CA LEU A 284 15.03 -0.86 16.23
C LEU A 284 15.55 0.31 15.38
N THR A 285 14.74 0.80 14.46
CA THR A 285 15.09 1.93 13.59
C THR A 285 15.34 3.20 14.41
N MET A 286 14.53 3.48 15.43
CA MET A 286 14.72 4.61 16.34
C MET A 286 16.08 4.57 17.05
N ILE A 287 16.53 3.38 17.43
CA ILE A 287 17.80 3.21 18.17
C ILE A 287 19.01 3.20 17.21
N LEU A 288 18.89 2.49 16.09
CA LEU A 288 19.99 2.27 15.17
C LEU A 288 20.26 3.46 14.25
N TYR A 289 19.21 4.15 13.79
CA TYR A 289 19.36 5.24 12.82
C TYR A 289 20.24 6.39 13.30
N PRO A 290 20.09 6.95 14.53
CA PRO A 290 20.99 7.97 15.05
C PRO A 290 22.44 7.48 15.19
N LYS A 291 22.64 6.22 15.64
CA LYS A 291 23.95 5.62 15.76
C LYS A 291 24.63 5.43 14.41
N MET A 292 23.86 5.04 13.37
CA MET A 292 24.37 4.94 12.01
C MET A 292 24.85 6.31 11.50
N ILE A 293 24.04 7.37 11.66
CA ILE A 293 24.45 8.73 11.26
C ILE A 293 25.74 9.16 11.97
N GLU A 294 25.87 8.88 13.26
CA GLU A 294 27.07 9.22 14.01
C GLU A 294 28.32 8.46 13.52
N CYS A 295 28.18 7.17 13.22
CA CYS A 295 29.27 6.36 12.67
C CYS A 295 29.67 6.79 11.26
N PHE A 296 28.70 7.20 10.42
CA PHE A 296 29.00 7.76 9.11
C PHE A 296 29.70 9.12 9.19
N ALA A 297 29.31 9.94 10.15
CA ALA A 297 29.92 11.26 10.37
C ALA A 297 31.37 11.18 10.92
N ARG A 298 31.72 10.10 11.65
CA ARG A 298 33.05 9.88 12.24
C ARG A 298 33.98 9.03 11.37
N ASP A 299 33.53 8.60 10.21
CA ASP A 299 34.25 7.70 9.26
C ASP A 299 34.76 6.38 9.88
N ASP A 300 34.09 5.87 10.89
CA ASP A 300 34.42 4.65 11.61
C ASP A 300 33.92 3.41 10.87
N ALA A 301 34.78 2.85 10.02
CA ALA A 301 34.43 1.72 9.16
C ALA A 301 34.10 0.44 9.95
N GLU A 302 34.73 0.20 11.10
CA GLU A 302 34.48 -0.99 11.93
C GLU A 302 33.09 -0.95 12.59
N LYS A 303 32.71 0.21 13.15
CA LYS A 303 31.38 0.39 13.72
C LYS A 303 30.27 0.39 12.67
N ARG A 304 30.55 0.92 11.46
CA ARG A 304 29.63 0.80 10.31
C ARG A 304 29.32 -0.66 9.98
N MET A 305 30.33 -1.52 9.95
CA MET A 305 30.20 -2.93 9.63
C MET A 305 29.40 -3.69 10.70
N LYS A 306 29.67 -3.43 12.00
CA LYS A 306 28.92 -4.01 13.13
C LYS A 306 27.44 -3.59 13.11
N LEU A 307 27.14 -2.31 12.85
CA LEU A 307 25.76 -1.80 12.77
C LEU A 307 25.02 -2.34 11.55
N LYS A 308 25.69 -2.48 10.39
CA LYS A 308 25.13 -3.11 9.20
C LYS A 308 24.75 -4.57 9.50
N TYR A 309 25.59 -5.31 10.21
CA TYR A 309 25.33 -6.69 10.62
C TYR A 309 24.09 -6.81 11.52
N HIS A 310 23.96 -5.94 12.53
CA HIS A 310 22.77 -5.92 13.40
C HIS A 310 21.48 -5.55 12.64
N TYR A 311 21.59 -4.65 11.65
CA TYR A 311 20.44 -4.29 10.81
C TYR A 311 20.05 -5.44 9.88
N MET A 312 21.02 -6.17 9.32
CA MET A 312 20.75 -7.37 8.51
C MET A 312 20.07 -8.46 9.34
N ILE A 313 20.55 -8.76 10.55
CA ILE A 313 19.89 -9.73 11.44
C ILE A 313 18.44 -9.33 11.72
N ALA A 314 18.15 -8.05 11.95
CA ALA A 314 16.78 -7.57 12.15
C ALA A 314 15.92 -7.73 10.89
N CYS A 315 16.50 -7.57 9.70
CA CYS A 315 15.81 -7.81 8.43
C CYS A 315 15.61 -9.31 8.15
N ASP A 316 16.59 -10.14 8.44
CA ASP A 316 16.51 -11.60 8.30
C ASP A 316 15.46 -12.19 9.26
N TRP A 317 15.38 -11.68 10.49
CA TRP A 317 14.33 -12.06 11.43
C TRP A 317 12.92 -11.72 10.91
N LYS A 318 12.79 -10.60 10.18
CA LYS A 318 11.55 -10.25 9.47
C LYS A 318 11.21 -11.27 8.38
N ALA A 319 12.20 -11.71 7.63
CA ALA A 319 12.01 -12.73 6.59
C ALA A 319 11.62 -14.08 7.20
N GLU A 320 12.27 -14.50 8.29
CA GLU A 320 11.93 -15.73 9.01
C GLU A 320 10.54 -15.70 9.65
N MET A 321 10.12 -14.58 10.23
CA MET A 321 8.76 -14.45 10.79
C MET A 321 7.68 -14.50 9.71
N ASN A 322 7.93 -13.92 8.53
CA ASN A 322 7.01 -14.04 7.40
C ASN A 322 6.93 -15.46 6.82
N LEU A 323 8.00 -16.27 6.99
CA LEU A 323 8.04 -17.68 6.57
C LEU A 323 7.43 -18.63 7.63
N ARG A 324 7.33 -18.20 8.90
CA ARG A 324 6.76 -18.98 10.01
C ARG A 324 5.29 -18.65 10.31
N THR A 325 4.53 -18.14 9.35
CA THR A 325 3.07 -18.18 9.50
C THR A 325 2.67 -19.65 9.74
N PRO A 326 1.91 -19.96 10.80
CA PRO A 326 1.63 -21.35 11.14
C PRO A 326 0.93 -22.01 9.96
N ARG A 327 1.58 -23.01 9.38
CA ARG A 327 0.87 -23.95 8.52
C ARG A 327 -0.21 -24.56 9.41
N LEU A 328 -1.45 -24.20 9.16
CA LEU A 328 -2.60 -24.82 9.83
C LEU A 328 -2.40 -26.35 9.74
N PRO A 329 -2.42 -27.09 10.86
CA PRO A 329 -2.28 -28.53 10.78
C PRO A 329 -3.46 -29.04 9.95
N VAL A 330 -3.15 -29.62 8.82
CA VAL A 330 -4.09 -30.42 8.03
C VAL A 330 -4.48 -31.58 8.96
N ARG A 331 -5.64 -31.45 9.61
CA ARG A 331 -6.24 -32.55 10.35
C ARG A 331 -6.60 -33.62 9.34
N HIS A 332 -5.73 -34.61 9.18
CA HIS A 332 -6.12 -35.86 8.57
C HIS A 332 -7.26 -36.43 9.43
N SER A 333 -8.49 -36.29 8.97
CA SER A 333 -9.57 -37.12 9.40
C SER A 333 -9.24 -38.52 8.94
N VAL A 334 -8.61 -39.26 9.82
CA VAL A 334 -8.53 -40.72 9.69
C VAL A 334 -9.95 -41.23 9.84
N GLU A 335 -10.50 -41.73 8.76
CA GLU A 335 -11.65 -42.62 8.79
C GLU A 335 -11.35 -43.75 9.76
N ALA A 336 -12.23 -43.94 10.72
CA ALA A 336 -12.32 -45.15 11.45
C ALA A 336 -13.74 -45.70 11.24
N SER A 337 -13.79 -46.74 10.43
CA SER A 337 -14.76 -47.87 10.35
C SER A 337 -16.21 -47.60 10.81
#